data_aed6a5f1eb3489410de7f4017d170c7f
#
_entry.id   aed6a5f1eb3489410de7f4017d170c7f
#
_cell.length_a   1.000
_cell.length_b   1.000
_cell.length_c   1.000
_cell.angle_alpha   90.00
_cell.angle_beta   90.00
_cell.angle_gamma   90.00
#
_symmetry.space_group_name_H-M   'P 1'
#
loop_
_entity.id
_entity.type
_entity.pdbx_description
1 polymer ?
#
loop_
_entity_poly.entity_id
_entity_poly.type
_entity_poly.pdbx_seq_one_letter_code
_entity_poly.pdbx_strand_id
1 'polypeptide(L)'
;SALKNVIYLCKLIKNVYFCNSLTTVLINRFMINRVLIRLKIIQIVYAYYQNGSKNLDSAEKELFFSLSKAYDLYNYLLMLMVALTTYAQKRIDAAKAKLASTAEELYPNMKFVENKFVSQLEVNKQLLDFVANQKRSWTNDEDFIKGLYEKIIASDIYKEYMASPDKSYETDRELWRKLYKAFIFNNEALDTLLEDQSLYWNDDKEIVDTFVLKTIKRFEEKNGANQTLLPEFKDEEDQEFARRLFRRAILNCDYYRHLISENTRNWDLDRVAFMDVIIMQCALAEILSFPNIPVSVSLNEYVEIAKVYSTIKSGSFVNGTLDGIVNQLKKEGKLTKN
;
A
#
# COMPACT_ATOMS: atom_id res chain seq x y z
N SER A 1 -7.64 -11.51 18.47
CA SER A 1 -7.49 -12.37 17.28
C SER A 1 -6.01 -12.39 16.87
N ALA A 2 -5.53 -13.49 16.28
CA ALA A 2 -4.12 -13.64 15.88
C ALA A 2 -3.69 -12.54 14.90
N LEU A 3 -4.58 -12.07 14.02
CA LEU A 3 -4.34 -10.95 13.11
C LEU A 3 -4.00 -9.65 13.88
N LYS A 4 -4.67 -9.37 15.00
CA LYS A 4 -4.35 -8.22 15.87
C LYS A 4 -2.95 -8.31 16.48
N ASN A 5 -2.50 -9.50 16.84
CA ASN A 5 -1.17 -9.72 17.42
C ASN A 5 -0.06 -9.57 16.37
N VAL A 6 -0.29 -10.00 15.11
CA VAL A 6 0.63 -9.79 13.98
C VAL A 6 0.80 -8.30 13.71
N ILE A 7 -0.28 -7.57 13.68
CA ILE A 7 -0.34 -6.11 13.44
C ILE A 7 0.39 -5.34 14.55
N TYR A 8 0.23 -5.77 15.81
CA TYR A 8 0.89 -5.14 16.96
C TYR A 8 2.41 -5.36 16.98
N LEU A 9 2.87 -6.54 16.56
CA LEU A 9 4.31 -6.84 16.43
C LEU A 9 4.96 -6.00 15.33
N CYS A 10 4.28 -5.80 14.21
CA CYS A 10 4.75 -4.97 13.09
C CYS A 10 4.89 -3.49 13.47
N LYS A 11 4.02 -2.95 14.33
CA LYS A 11 4.09 -1.55 14.80
C LYS A 11 5.34 -1.21 15.61
N LEU A 12 5.85 -2.15 16.39
CA LEU A 12 7.03 -1.93 17.25
C LEU A 12 8.34 -1.77 16.46
N ILE A 13 8.35 -2.15 15.19
CA ILE A 13 9.55 -2.22 14.34
C ILE A 13 9.59 -1.09 13.27
N LYS A 14 8.47 -0.42 13.00
CA LYS A 14 8.28 0.55 11.88
C LYS A 14 9.12 1.84 11.91
N ASN A 15 9.82 2.16 12.98
CA ASN A 15 10.34 3.54 13.16
C ASN A 15 11.70 3.87 12.53
N VAL A 16 12.36 3.06 11.73
CA VAL A 16 13.77 3.37 11.41
C VAL A 16 14.24 3.32 9.94
N TYR A 17 13.66 2.56 8.99
CA TYR A 17 14.39 2.34 7.72
C TYR A 17 13.54 2.15 6.45
N PHE A 18 12.78 3.13 5.96
CA PHE A 18 12.14 2.97 4.64
C PHE A 18 12.37 4.13 3.65
N CYS A 19 13.48 4.84 3.70
CA CYS A 19 13.62 6.07 2.90
C CYS A 19 14.41 5.95 1.58
N ASN A 20 15.13 4.88 1.22
CA ASN A 20 16.11 4.98 0.12
C ASN A 20 16.21 3.88 -0.94
N SER A 21 15.41 2.81 -0.93
CA SER A 21 15.59 1.72 -1.92
C SER A 21 14.48 1.51 -2.94
N LEU A 22 13.33 2.15 -2.80
CA LEU A 22 12.18 1.98 -3.72
C LEU A 22 12.19 2.89 -4.96
N THR A 23 13.22 3.68 -5.18
CA THR A 23 13.27 4.65 -6.29
C THR A 23 13.67 4.06 -7.65
N THR A 24 13.98 2.79 -7.74
CA THR A 24 14.47 2.19 -9.01
C THR A 24 13.61 1.02 -9.51
N VAL A 25 12.36 0.91 -9.13
CA VAL A 25 11.49 -0.15 -9.64
C VAL A 25 10.64 0.34 -10.80
N LEU A 26 10.88 -0.29 -11.94
CA LEU A 26 10.08 -0.34 -13.18
C LEU A 26 8.64 0.17 -13.01
N ILE A 27 8.23 0.99 -13.97
CA ILE A 27 6.89 1.57 -14.17
C ILE A 27 5.81 0.51 -13.99
N ASN A 28 5.42 0.22 -12.74
CA ASN A 28 4.26 -0.63 -12.46
C ASN A 28 2.98 0.13 -12.83
N ARG A 29 2.21 -0.42 -13.78
CA ARG A 29 0.97 0.19 -14.32
C ARG A 29 -0.29 -0.20 -13.52
N PHE A 30 -0.15 -0.94 -12.41
CA PHE A 30 -1.26 -1.59 -11.70
C PHE A 30 -1.17 -1.34 -10.21
N MET A 31 -2.32 -1.38 -9.49
CA MET A 31 -2.36 -1.18 -8.05
C MET A 31 -1.83 -2.40 -7.28
N ILE A 32 -2.41 -3.57 -7.51
CA ILE A 32 -1.89 -4.79 -6.91
C ILE A 32 -0.71 -5.27 -7.74
N ASN A 33 0.49 -5.10 -7.17
CA ASN A 33 1.73 -5.58 -7.76
C ASN A 33 2.24 -6.81 -7.00
N ARG A 34 3.24 -7.47 -7.55
CA ARG A 34 3.81 -8.69 -6.94
C ARG A 34 4.43 -8.45 -5.58
N VAL A 35 4.84 -7.22 -5.24
CA VAL A 35 5.34 -6.87 -3.89
C VAL A 35 4.20 -6.96 -2.87
N LEU A 36 3.06 -6.31 -3.15
CA LEU A 36 1.88 -6.37 -2.31
C LEU A 36 1.33 -7.79 -2.19
N ILE A 37 1.32 -8.55 -3.30
CA ILE A 37 0.88 -9.96 -3.29
C ILE A 37 1.76 -10.79 -2.35
N ARG A 38 3.09 -10.69 -2.45
CA ARG A 38 4.04 -11.40 -1.56
C ARG A 38 3.79 -11.06 -0.10
N LEU A 39 3.63 -9.77 0.19
CA LEU A 39 3.36 -9.31 1.55
C LEU A 39 2.07 -9.91 2.09
N LYS A 40 0.97 -9.83 1.34
CA LYS A 40 -0.32 -10.40 1.74
C LYS A 40 -0.25 -11.92 1.93
N ILE A 41 0.47 -12.63 1.06
CA ILE A 41 0.68 -14.07 1.22
C ILE A 41 1.40 -14.38 2.52
N ILE A 42 2.47 -13.67 2.85
CA ILE A 42 3.21 -13.86 4.10
C ILE A 42 2.28 -13.65 5.30
N GLN A 43 1.48 -12.57 5.31
CA GLN A 43 0.53 -12.27 6.37
C GLN A 43 -0.53 -13.37 6.54
N ILE A 44 -1.11 -13.85 5.43
CA ILE A 44 -2.15 -14.89 5.47
C ILE A 44 -1.56 -16.26 5.82
N VAL A 45 -0.37 -16.62 5.33
CA VAL A 45 0.33 -17.86 5.71
C VAL A 45 0.67 -17.86 7.21
N TYR A 46 1.14 -16.73 7.73
CA TYR A 46 1.37 -16.57 9.16
C TYR A 46 0.08 -16.77 9.96
N ALA A 47 -1.00 -16.08 9.59
CA ALA A 47 -2.30 -16.20 10.24
C ALA A 47 -2.87 -17.64 10.14
N TYR A 48 -2.67 -18.30 9.01
CA TYR A 48 -3.08 -19.69 8.80
C TYR A 48 -2.49 -20.64 9.84
N TYR A 49 -1.21 -20.49 10.15
CA TYR A 49 -0.57 -21.31 11.18
C TYR A 49 -0.95 -20.92 12.60
N GLN A 50 -1.15 -19.62 12.86
CA GLN A 50 -1.50 -19.12 14.21
C GLN A 50 -2.95 -19.44 14.62
N ASN A 51 -3.88 -19.44 13.67
CA ASN A 51 -5.29 -19.69 13.96
C ASN A 51 -5.64 -21.16 14.15
N GLY A 52 -4.71 -22.09 13.91
CA GLY A 52 -4.96 -23.52 14.01
C GLY A 52 -6.01 -24.05 13.01
N SER A 53 -6.60 -23.19 12.18
CA SER A 53 -7.52 -23.55 11.11
C SER A 53 -6.73 -24.04 9.90
N LYS A 54 -6.94 -25.29 9.52
CA LYS A 54 -6.22 -25.92 8.38
C LYS A 54 -7.05 -25.92 7.09
N ASN A 55 -8.02 -25.02 6.95
CA ASN A 55 -8.81 -24.92 5.73
C ASN A 55 -8.13 -23.99 4.73
N LEU A 56 -7.45 -24.59 3.74
CA LEU A 56 -6.69 -23.90 2.71
C LEU A 56 -7.59 -23.00 1.83
N ASP A 57 -8.78 -23.47 1.49
CA ASP A 57 -9.68 -22.71 0.61
C ASP A 57 -10.26 -21.47 1.31
N SER A 58 -10.52 -21.57 2.62
CA SER A 58 -10.92 -20.41 3.41
C SER A 58 -9.78 -19.37 3.52
N ALA A 59 -8.57 -19.82 3.70
CA ALA A 59 -7.41 -18.93 3.76
C ALA A 59 -7.09 -18.30 2.40
N GLU A 60 -7.31 -19.01 1.29
CA GLU A 60 -7.20 -18.43 -0.04
C GLU A 60 -8.25 -17.34 -0.29
N LYS A 61 -9.51 -17.58 0.11
CA LYS A 61 -10.55 -16.53 0.05
C LYS A 61 -10.18 -15.30 0.87
N GLU A 62 -9.60 -15.51 2.05
CA GLU A 62 -9.09 -14.43 2.90
C GLU A 62 -7.96 -13.64 2.23
N LEU A 63 -7.04 -14.30 1.51
CA LEU A 63 -6.00 -13.65 0.74
C LEU A 63 -6.60 -12.68 -0.29
N PHE A 64 -7.53 -13.16 -1.13
CA PHE A 64 -8.13 -12.31 -2.16
C PHE A 64 -9.00 -11.22 -1.57
N PHE A 65 -9.70 -11.48 -0.47
CA PHE A 65 -10.42 -10.46 0.26
C PHE A 65 -9.48 -9.38 0.81
N SER A 66 -8.34 -9.77 1.37
CA SER A 66 -7.31 -8.84 1.86
C SER A 66 -6.73 -7.97 0.74
N LEU A 67 -6.49 -8.55 -0.45
CA LEU A 67 -6.04 -7.81 -1.63
C LEU A 67 -7.09 -6.81 -2.11
N SER A 68 -8.37 -7.20 -2.16
CA SER A 68 -9.44 -6.26 -2.52
C SER A 68 -9.57 -5.10 -1.53
N LYS A 69 -9.26 -5.32 -0.25
CA LYS A 69 -9.25 -4.25 0.76
C LYS A 69 -8.13 -3.23 0.54
N ALA A 70 -6.99 -3.65 0.02
CA ALA A 70 -5.94 -2.71 -0.40
C ALA A 70 -6.41 -1.82 -1.56
N TYR A 71 -7.20 -2.38 -2.50
CA TYR A 71 -7.81 -1.60 -3.57
C TYR A 71 -8.89 -0.65 -3.06
N ASP A 72 -9.67 -1.07 -2.08
CA ASP A 72 -10.62 -0.17 -1.38
C ASP A 72 -9.88 1.02 -0.77
N LEU A 73 -8.73 0.79 -0.09
CA LEU A 73 -7.91 1.85 0.49
C LEU A 73 -7.40 2.85 -0.57
N TYR A 74 -6.94 2.35 -1.71
CA TYR A 74 -6.49 3.18 -2.82
C TYR A 74 -7.58 4.17 -3.27
N ASN A 75 -8.78 3.68 -3.51
CA ASN A 75 -9.90 4.53 -3.90
C ASN A 75 -10.32 5.49 -2.77
N TYR A 76 -10.31 5.03 -1.53
CA TYR A 76 -10.64 5.84 -0.36
C TYR A 76 -9.67 7.00 -0.17
N LEU A 77 -8.37 6.80 -0.40
CA LEU A 77 -7.36 7.86 -0.36
C LEU A 77 -7.48 8.85 -1.54
N LEU A 78 -7.93 8.40 -2.71
CA LEU A 78 -8.28 9.32 -3.80
C LEU A 78 -9.46 10.22 -3.41
N MET A 79 -10.49 9.66 -2.76
CA MET A 79 -11.64 10.42 -2.27
C MET A 79 -11.26 11.44 -1.19
N LEU A 80 -10.17 11.26 -0.44
CA LEU A 80 -9.72 12.21 0.57
C LEU A 80 -9.41 13.59 -0.05
N MET A 81 -8.82 13.61 -1.24
CA MET A 81 -8.52 14.86 -1.94
C MET A 81 -9.81 15.60 -2.34
N VAL A 82 -10.82 14.87 -2.79
CA VAL A 82 -12.16 15.42 -3.09
C VAL A 82 -12.82 15.92 -1.80
N ALA A 83 -12.77 15.16 -0.72
CA ALA A 83 -13.36 15.55 0.57
C ALA A 83 -12.75 16.85 1.14
N LEU A 84 -11.43 17.02 1.05
CA LEU A 84 -10.74 18.24 1.48
C LEU A 84 -11.16 19.46 0.65
N THR A 85 -11.31 19.29 -0.65
CA THR A 85 -11.76 20.38 -1.55
C THR A 85 -13.24 20.72 -1.29
N THR A 86 -14.08 19.71 -1.10
CA THR A 86 -15.49 19.89 -0.72
C THR A 86 -15.62 20.61 0.63
N TYR A 87 -14.78 20.27 1.60
CA TYR A 87 -14.73 20.95 2.90
C TYR A 87 -14.32 22.44 2.73
N ALA A 88 -13.31 22.71 1.90
CA ALA A 88 -12.91 24.09 1.60
C ALA A 88 -14.07 24.90 0.99
N GLN A 89 -14.83 24.33 0.04
CA GLN A 89 -16.01 24.97 -0.55
C GLN A 89 -17.08 25.27 0.51
N LYS A 90 -17.41 24.29 1.37
CA LYS A 90 -18.37 24.50 2.48
C LYS A 90 -17.96 25.64 3.39
N ARG A 91 -16.66 25.78 3.71
CA ARG A 91 -16.16 26.89 4.53
C ARG A 91 -16.34 28.24 3.85
N ILE A 92 -16.05 28.32 2.56
CA ILE A 92 -16.27 29.54 1.77
C ILE A 92 -17.76 29.93 1.76
N ASP A 93 -18.64 28.97 1.51
CA ASP A 93 -20.09 29.22 1.47
C ASP A 93 -20.62 29.65 2.83
N ALA A 94 -20.15 29.04 3.92
CA ALA A 94 -20.50 29.44 5.26
C ALA A 94 -19.99 30.85 5.61
N ALA A 95 -18.79 31.23 5.15
CA ALA A 95 -18.28 32.60 5.35
C ALA A 95 -19.08 33.64 4.61
N LYS A 96 -19.48 33.38 3.33
CA LYS A 96 -20.33 34.24 2.56
C LYS A 96 -21.74 34.44 3.14
N ALA A 97 -22.26 33.41 3.82
CA ALA A 97 -23.61 33.43 4.40
C ALA A 97 -23.71 34.16 5.73
N LYS A 98 -22.61 34.66 6.30
CA LYS A 98 -22.62 35.44 7.56
C LYS A 98 -23.36 36.79 7.33
N LEU A 99 -24.07 37.25 8.36
CA LEU A 99 -24.76 38.54 8.35
C LEU A 99 -23.84 39.77 8.18
N ALA A 100 -22.57 39.64 8.59
CA ALA A 100 -21.55 40.70 8.50
C ALA A 100 -20.26 40.11 7.91
N SER A 101 -20.34 39.63 6.65
CA SER A 101 -19.18 39.13 5.92
C SER A 101 -18.26 40.30 5.50
N THR A 102 -16.94 40.06 5.63
CA THR A 102 -15.94 41.01 5.10
C THR A 102 -15.89 40.97 3.59
N ALA A 103 -15.28 41.99 2.95
CA ALA A 103 -15.08 41.99 1.51
C ALA A 103 -14.28 40.76 1.03
N GLU A 104 -13.30 40.33 1.79
CA GLU A 104 -12.48 39.11 1.52
C GLU A 104 -13.31 37.82 1.64
N GLU A 105 -14.26 37.76 2.58
CA GLU A 105 -15.19 36.64 2.73
C GLU A 105 -16.22 36.58 1.60
N LEU A 106 -16.62 37.73 1.07
CA LEU A 106 -17.57 37.81 -0.06
C LEU A 106 -16.92 37.48 -1.41
N TYR A 107 -15.65 37.86 -1.58
CA TYR A 107 -14.88 37.64 -2.80
C TYR A 107 -13.59 36.85 -2.56
N PRO A 108 -13.69 35.62 -2.07
CA PRO A 108 -12.50 34.80 -1.73
C PRO A 108 -11.77 34.37 -3.01
N ASN A 109 -10.48 34.06 -2.85
CA ASN A 109 -9.74 33.39 -3.92
C ASN A 109 -10.23 31.96 -4.05
N MET A 110 -10.89 31.64 -5.16
CA MET A 110 -11.50 30.33 -5.45
C MET A 110 -10.51 29.29 -6.00
N LYS A 111 -9.24 29.66 -6.25
CA LYS A 111 -8.28 28.84 -6.99
C LYS A 111 -8.15 27.41 -6.47
N PHE A 112 -8.16 27.20 -5.13
CA PHE A 112 -8.05 25.86 -4.54
C PHE A 112 -9.30 25.00 -4.79
N VAL A 113 -10.49 25.57 -4.64
CA VAL A 113 -11.76 24.85 -4.86
C VAL A 113 -12.09 24.65 -6.34
N GLU A 114 -11.56 25.52 -7.21
CA GLU A 114 -11.66 25.42 -8.67
C GLU A 114 -10.51 24.59 -9.28
N ASN A 115 -9.75 23.87 -8.47
CA ASN A 115 -8.63 23.03 -8.92
C ASN A 115 -9.11 21.98 -9.92
N LYS A 116 -8.61 22.07 -11.16
CA LYS A 116 -9.08 21.25 -12.29
C LYS A 116 -8.78 19.76 -12.11
N PHE A 117 -7.66 19.42 -11.46
CA PHE A 117 -7.32 18.02 -11.20
C PHE A 117 -8.32 17.36 -10.26
N VAL A 118 -8.68 18.02 -9.14
CA VAL A 118 -9.67 17.46 -8.20
C VAL A 118 -11.08 17.48 -8.81
N SER A 119 -11.45 18.53 -9.55
CA SER A 119 -12.73 18.55 -10.28
C SER A 119 -12.82 17.38 -11.27
N GLN A 120 -11.73 17.02 -11.95
CA GLN A 120 -11.69 15.85 -12.81
C GLN A 120 -11.80 14.55 -12.01
N LEU A 121 -11.15 14.47 -10.83
CA LEU A 121 -11.22 13.30 -9.97
C LEU A 121 -12.64 13.11 -9.40
N GLU A 122 -13.31 14.18 -9.00
CA GLU A 122 -14.68 14.18 -8.48
C GLU A 122 -15.69 13.59 -9.47
N VAL A 123 -15.53 13.87 -10.77
CA VAL A 123 -16.40 13.35 -11.83
C VAL A 123 -15.88 12.06 -12.48
N ASN A 124 -14.79 11.49 -11.97
CA ASN A 124 -14.19 10.27 -12.51
C ASN A 124 -15.17 9.09 -12.39
N LYS A 125 -15.50 8.45 -13.51
CA LYS A 125 -16.51 7.39 -13.54
C LYS A 125 -16.17 6.21 -12.67
N GLN A 126 -14.90 5.73 -12.69
CA GLN A 126 -14.47 4.59 -11.88
C GLN A 126 -14.53 4.91 -10.39
N LEU A 127 -14.15 6.14 -9.98
CA LEU A 127 -14.24 6.55 -8.59
C LEU A 127 -15.69 6.70 -8.14
N LEU A 128 -16.57 7.24 -8.98
CA LEU A 128 -18.00 7.34 -8.69
C LEU A 128 -18.66 5.96 -8.56
N ASP A 129 -18.30 5.01 -9.43
CA ASP A 129 -18.77 3.63 -9.33
C ASP A 129 -18.32 2.98 -8.00
N PHE A 130 -17.07 3.22 -7.58
CA PHE A 130 -16.58 2.78 -6.28
C PHE A 130 -17.40 3.38 -5.14
N VAL A 131 -17.62 4.70 -5.14
CA VAL A 131 -18.40 5.40 -4.10
C VAL A 131 -19.83 4.88 -4.03
N ALA A 132 -20.48 4.64 -5.16
CA ALA A 132 -21.85 4.12 -5.21
C ALA A 132 -21.98 2.71 -4.59
N ASN A 133 -20.92 1.91 -4.66
CA ASN A 133 -20.89 0.54 -4.14
C ASN A 133 -20.36 0.42 -2.71
N GLN A 134 -19.79 1.49 -2.14
CA GLN A 134 -19.19 1.51 -0.80
C GLN A 134 -20.05 2.33 0.17
N LYS A 135 -20.19 1.82 1.40
CA LYS A 135 -20.88 2.55 2.48
C LYS A 135 -19.96 3.55 3.22
N ARG A 136 -18.68 3.57 2.90
CA ARG A 136 -17.69 4.41 3.57
C ARG A 136 -17.57 5.76 2.90
N SER A 137 -17.51 6.80 3.71
CA SER A 137 -17.39 8.20 3.25
C SER A 137 -16.59 8.99 4.25
N TRP A 138 -15.83 9.96 3.80
CA TRP A 138 -15.12 10.93 4.65
C TRP A 138 -16.04 11.89 5.41
N THR A 139 -17.35 11.85 5.14
CA THR A 139 -18.34 12.67 5.87
C THR A 139 -18.44 12.31 7.35
N ASN A 140 -18.05 11.10 7.74
CA ASN A 140 -18.07 10.66 9.14
C ASN A 140 -16.80 11.09 9.90
N ASP A 141 -15.77 11.57 9.22
CA ASP A 141 -14.46 11.91 9.74
C ASP A 141 -14.19 13.42 9.61
N GLU A 142 -15.22 14.25 9.79
CA GLU A 142 -15.19 15.71 9.54
C GLU A 142 -14.14 16.43 10.39
N ASP A 143 -13.92 16.01 11.64
CA ASP A 143 -12.90 16.59 12.52
C ASP A 143 -11.48 16.32 11.98
N PHE A 144 -11.24 15.14 11.43
CA PHE A 144 -9.98 14.82 10.77
C PHE A 144 -9.77 15.67 9.52
N ILE A 145 -10.78 15.76 8.65
CA ILE A 145 -10.76 16.61 7.44
C ILE A 145 -10.47 18.05 7.80
N LYS A 146 -11.15 18.60 8.80
CA LYS A 146 -10.93 19.95 9.29
C LYS A 146 -9.48 20.16 9.73
N GLY A 147 -8.98 19.30 10.62
CA GLY A 147 -7.62 19.42 11.16
C GLY A 147 -6.54 19.28 10.07
N LEU A 148 -6.75 18.40 9.08
CA LEU A 148 -5.86 18.25 7.95
C LEU A 148 -5.89 19.48 7.03
N TYR A 149 -7.08 19.99 6.74
CA TYR A 149 -7.26 21.18 5.93
C TYR A 149 -6.59 22.42 6.56
N GLU A 150 -6.72 22.61 7.88
CA GLU A 150 -6.07 23.71 8.62
C GLU A 150 -4.54 23.67 8.49
N LYS A 151 -3.95 22.47 8.56
CA LYS A 151 -2.51 22.28 8.32
C LYS A 151 -2.13 22.62 6.88
N ILE A 152 -2.95 22.22 5.92
CA ILE A 152 -2.71 22.50 4.49
C ILE A 152 -2.70 24.00 4.23
N ILE A 153 -3.71 24.76 4.66
CA ILE A 153 -3.80 26.21 4.38
C ILE A 153 -2.72 27.02 5.10
N ALA A 154 -2.19 26.52 6.21
CA ALA A 154 -1.08 27.14 6.92
C ALA A 154 0.27 26.95 6.23
N SER A 155 0.39 25.98 5.30
CA SER A 155 1.63 25.60 4.65
C SER A 155 2.08 26.59 3.56
N ASP A 156 3.38 26.66 3.35
CA ASP A 156 3.95 27.45 2.26
C ASP A 156 3.53 26.89 0.88
N ILE A 157 3.39 25.57 0.75
CA ILE A 157 2.91 24.92 -0.47
C ILE A 157 1.57 25.51 -0.91
N TYR A 158 0.63 25.63 0.02
CA TYR A 158 -0.69 26.20 -0.27
C TYR A 158 -0.62 27.71 -0.57
N LYS A 159 0.12 28.47 0.25
CA LYS A 159 0.25 29.93 0.08
C LYS A 159 0.90 30.30 -1.25
N GLU A 160 1.97 29.62 -1.64
CA GLU A 160 2.64 29.81 -2.93
C GLU A 160 1.70 29.51 -4.11
N TYR A 161 0.94 28.41 -4.01
CA TYR A 161 -0.04 28.06 -5.03
C TYR A 161 -1.13 29.11 -5.15
N MET A 162 -1.70 29.58 -4.02
CA MET A 162 -2.76 30.60 -4.03
C MET A 162 -2.28 31.96 -4.55
N ALA A 163 -1.01 32.31 -4.33
CA ALA A 163 -0.40 33.56 -4.80
C ALA A 163 0.00 33.50 -6.29
N SER A 164 0.24 32.32 -6.84
CA SER A 164 0.66 32.15 -8.23
C SER A 164 -0.47 32.50 -9.20
N PRO A 165 -0.20 33.24 -10.27
CA PRO A 165 -1.18 33.54 -11.32
C PRO A 165 -1.47 32.37 -12.26
N ASP A 166 -0.63 31.32 -12.22
CA ASP A 166 -0.77 30.12 -13.06
C ASP A 166 -2.00 29.30 -12.62
N LYS A 167 -2.90 29.05 -13.55
CA LYS A 167 -4.13 28.24 -13.40
C LYS A 167 -4.14 27.05 -14.37
N SER A 168 -2.95 26.57 -14.74
CA SER A 168 -2.80 25.39 -15.59
C SER A 168 -3.20 24.12 -14.86
N TYR A 169 -3.63 23.11 -15.61
CA TYR A 169 -3.93 21.79 -15.07
C TYR A 169 -2.70 21.15 -14.41
N GLU A 170 -1.51 21.34 -14.98
CA GLU A 170 -0.24 20.85 -14.45
C GLU A 170 0.06 21.42 -13.07
N THR A 171 -0.15 22.71 -12.89
CA THR A 171 0.03 23.39 -11.58
C THR A 171 -0.96 22.88 -10.55
N ASP A 172 -2.21 22.67 -10.95
CA ASP A 172 -3.26 22.11 -10.10
C ASP A 172 -2.94 20.67 -9.66
N ARG A 173 -2.50 19.84 -10.59
CA ARG A 173 -2.09 18.46 -10.33
C ARG A 173 -0.84 18.39 -9.46
N GLU A 174 0.15 19.24 -9.72
CA GLU A 174 1.40 19.28 -8.95
C GLU A 174 1.17 19.76 -7.51
N LEU A 175 0.22 20.70 -7.28
CA LEU A 175 -0.21 21.05 -5.93
C LEU A 175 -0.61 19.80 -5.13
N TRP A 176 -1.54 19.02 -5.68
CA TRP A 176 -2.03 17.83 -4.97
C TRP A 176 -0.96 16.77 -4.79
N ARG A 177 -0.03 16.64 -5.73
CA ARG A 177 1.12 15.75 -5.55
C ARG A 177 2.00 16.18 -4.38
N LYS A 178 2.25 17.48 -4.23
CA LYS A 178 3.02 18.06 -3.11
C LYS A 178 2.28 17.95 -1.78
N LEU A 179 0.98 18.31 -1.76
CA LEU A 179 0.15 18.19 -0.56
C LEU A 179 0.02 16.75 -0.09
N TYR A 180 -0.20 15.81 -0.99
CA TYR A 180 -0.26 14.39 -0.66
C TYR A 180 1.02 13.92 0.01
N LYS A 181 2.19 14.25 -0.55
CA LYS A 181 3.48 13.89 0.02
C LYS A 181 3.73 14.53 1.38
N ALA A 182 3.32 15.77 1.57
CA ALA A 182 3.65 16.52 2.78
C ALA A 182 2.69 16.24 3.95
N PHE A 183 1.42 15.92 3.67
CA PHE A 183 0.37 15.89 4.69
C PHE A 183 -0.41 14.58 4.77
N ILE A 184 -0.41 13.73 3.74
CA ILE A 184 -1.16 12.48 3.70
C ILE A 184 -0.23 11.27 3.80
N PHE A 185 0.86 11.28 3.03
CA PHE A 185 1.92 10.29 3.15
C PHE A 185 2.56 10.37 4.54
N ASN A 186 2.78 9.26 5.23
CA ASN A 186 3.35 9.20 6.60
C ASN A 186 2.60 10.05 7.64
N ASN A 187 1.28 10.12 7.56
CA ASN A 187 0.46 10.85 8.53
C ASN A 187 -0.06 9.90 9.61
N GLU A 188 0.54 9.94 10.81
CA GLU A 188 0.19 9.06 11.93
C GLU A 188 -1.28 9.17 12.38
N ALA A 189 -1.88 10.38 12.30
CA ALA A 189 -3.29 10.56 12.64
C ALA A 189 -4.21 9.87 11.60
N LEU A 190 -3.83 9.92 10.32
CA LEU A 190 -4.52 9.20 9.27
C LEU A 190 -4.34 7.68 9.43
N ASP A 191 -3.13 7.23 9.74
CA ASP A 191 -2.83 5.81 9.96
C ASP A 191 -3.70 5.25 11.10
N THR A 192 -3.81 5.96 12.22
CA THR A 192 -4.66 5.59 13.35
C THR A 192 -6.14 5.52 12.95
N LEU A 193 -6.64 6.52 12.22
CA LEU A 193 -8.03 6.56 11.76
C LEU A 193 -8.35 5.40 10.79
N LEU A 194 -7.44 5.10 9.88
CA LEU A 194 -7.61 4.00 8.92
C LEU A 194 -7.55 2.64 9.62
N GLU A 195 -6.71 2.48 10.65
CA GLU A 195 -6.62 1.28 11.48
C GLU A 195 -7.94 0.98 12.19
N ASP A 196 -8.59 2.00 12.75
CA ASP A 196 -9.88 1.86 13.39
C ASP A 196 -10.98 1.46 12.40
N GLN A 197 -10.86 1.89 11.15
CA GLN A 197 -11.83 1.55 10.10
C GLN A 197 -11.64 0.16 9.51
N SER A 198 -10.39 -0.32 9.35
CA SER A 198 -10.11 -1.62 8.75
C SER A 198 -8.76 -2.18 9.17
N LEU A 199 -8.76 -3.36 9.76
CA LEU A 199 -7.55 -4.11 10.12
C LEU A 199 -6.67 -4.48 8.92
N TYR A 200 -7.25 -4.52 7.71
CA TYR A 200 -6.53 -4.87 6.47
C TYR A 200 -5.67 -3.71 5.93
N TRP A 201 -5.87 -2.48 6.43
CA TRP A 201 -5.22 -1.29 5.89
C TRP A 201 -3.91 -0.90 6.56
N ASN A 202 -3.64 -1.44 7.75
CA ASN A 202 -2.51 -1.04 8.58
C ASN A 202 -1.14 -1.09 7.90
N ASP A 203 -0.87 -2.19 7.19
CA ASP A 203 0.43 -2.41 6.55
C ASP A 203 0.44 -2.04 5.07
N ASP A 204 -0.73 -1.75 4.51
CA ASP A 204 -0.88 -1.51 3.09
C ASP A 204 -0.66 -0.05 2.71
N LYS A 205 -0.93 0.88 3.65
CA LYS A 205 -1.01 2.30 3.35
C LYS A 205 0.23 2.84 2.66
N GLU A 206 1.42 2.50 3.12
CA GLU A 206 2.67 3.00 2.54
C GLU A 206 2.82 2.58 1.07
N ILE A 207 2.48 1.33 0.73
CA ILE A 207 2.50 0.83 -0.64
C ILE A 207 1.39 1.52 -1.44
N VAL A 208 0.19 1.61 -0.90
CA VAL A 208 -0.97 2.23 -1.55
C VAL A 208 -0.73 3.72 -1.81
N ASP A 209 -0.10 4.46 -0.89
CA ASP A 209 0.28 5.85 -1.08
C ASP A 209 1.16 6.05 -2.33
N THR A 210 2.08 5.12 -2.61
CA THR A 210 2.90 5.17 -3.83
C THR A 210 2.05 5.06 -5.09
N PHE A 211 0.97 4.28 -5.05
CA PHE A 211 0.04 4.13 -6.18
C PHE A 211 -0.86 5.36 -6.34
N VAL A 212 -1.30 5.98 -5.25
CA VAL A 212 -2.03 7.25 -5.30
C VAL A 212 -1.16 8.33 -5.93
N LEU A 213 0.08 8.51 -5.49
CA LEU A 213 1.02 9.47 -6.08
C LEU A 213 1.28 9.21 -7.57
N LYS A 214 1.34 7.96 -7.97
CA LYS A 214 1.47 7.54 -9.36
C LYS A 214 0.23 7.89 -10.18
N THR A 215 -0.96 7.69 -9.60
CA THR A 215 -2.22 8.06 -10.21
C THR A 215 -2.29 9.56 -10.44
N ILE A 216 -1.99 10.38 -9.43
CA ILE A 216 -1.94 11.84 -9.56
C ILE A 216 -1.02 12.22 -10.74
N LYS A 217 0.17 11.64 -10.84
CA LYS A 217 1.14 11.94 -11.90
C LYS A 217 0.66 11.54 -13.30
N ARG A 218 -0.21 10.52 -13.41
CA ARG A 218 -0.71 9.98 -14.70
C ARG A 218 -1.96 10.65 -15.20
N PHE A 219 -2.63 11.48 -14.39
CA PHE A 219 -3.82 12.19 -14.81
C PHE A 219 -3.51 13.20 -15.90
N GLU A 220 -4.34 13.22 -16.92
CA GLU A 220 -4.26 14.13 -18.05
C GLU A 220 -5.62 14.81 -18.28
N GLU A 221 -5.63 16.14 -18.41
CA GLU A 221 -6.86 16.94 -18.55
C GLU A 221 -7.74 16.45 -19.71
N LYS A 222 -7.11 16.07 -20.83
CA LYS A 222 -7.82 15.60 -22.05
C LYS A 222 -8.70 14.37 -21.84
N ASN A 223 -8.43 13.56 -20.82
CA ASN A 223 -9.18 12.33 -20.55
C ASN A 223 -10.48 12.59 -19.77
N GLY A 224 -10.65 13.78 -19.17
CA GLY A 224 -11.86 14.18 -18.43
C GLY A 224 -12.31 13.09 -17.42
N ALA A 225 -13.62 12.88 -17.35
CA ALA A 225 -14.24 11.88 -16.48
C ALA A 225 -13.87 10.42 -16.83
N ASN A 226 -13.32 10.17 -17.99
CA ASN A 226 -12.92 8.83 -18.45
C ASN A 226 -11.44 8.52 -18.17
N GLN A 227 -10.72 9.38 -17.44
CA GLN A 227 -9.37 9.08 -17.00
C GLN A 227 -9.35 7.74 -16.25
N THR A 228 -8.54 6.79 -16.73
CA THR A 228 -8.45 5.48 -16.09
C THR A 228 -7.66 5.56 -14.78
N LEU A 229 -8.22 5.02 -13.72
CA LEU A 229 -7.52 4.72 -12.48
C LEU A 229 -6.61 3.49 -12.68
N LEU A 230 -5.74 3.21 -11.70
CA LEU A 230 -5.00 1.97 -11.71
C LEU A 230 -5.99 0.82 -11.48
N PRO A 231 -6.00 -0.23 -12.32
CA PRO A 231 -6.86 -1.39 -12.09
C PRO A 231 -6.39 -2.17 -10.84
N GLU A 232 -7.30 -2.92 -10.25
CA GLU A 232 -6.99 -3.77 -9.09
C GLU A 232 -5.82 -4.71 -9.40
N PHE A 233 -5.97 -5.58 -10.38
CA PHE A 233 -4.91 -6.45 -10.88
C PHE A 233 -4.47 -6.03 -12.28
N LYS A 234 -3.25 -6.37 -12.62
CA LYS A 234 -2.72 -6.19 -13.99
C LYS A 234 -3.51 -7.03 -14.99
N ASP A 235 -3.60 -8.32 -14.69
CA ASP A 235 -4.19 -9.34 -15.53
C ASP A 235 -4.48 -10.60 -14.67
N GLU A 236 -5.00 -11.63 -15.32
CA GLU A 236 -5.24 -12.93 -14.70
C GLU A 236 -3.93 -13.61 -14.24
N GLU A 237 -2.78 -13.26 -14.83
CA GLU A 237 -1.48 -13.84 -14.47
C GLU A 237 -1.10 -13.45 -13.02
N ASP A 238 -1.37 -12.22 -12.59
CA ASP A 238 -1.08 -11.80 -11.22
C ASP A 238 -2.04 -12.43 -10.20
N GLN A 239 -3.29 -12.68 -10.58
CA GLN A 239 -4.23 -13.45 -9.74
C GLN A 239 -3.77 -14.91 -9.61
N GLU A 240 -3.36 -15.52 -10.72
CA GLU A 240 -2.86 -16.90 -10.72
C GLU A 240 -1.52 -16.99 -9.97
N PHE A 241 -0.64 -15.98 -10.09
CA PHE A 241 0.57 -15.88 -9.28
C PHE A 241 0.23 -15.90 -7.79
N ALA A 242 -0.72 -15.08 -7.34
CA ALA A 242 -1.14 -15.02 -5.95
C ALA A 242 -1.67 -16.39 -5.46
N ARG A 243 -2.58 -17.01 -6.22
CA ARG A 243 -3.17 -18.31 -5.89
C ARG A 243 -2.12 -19.40 -5.82
N ARG A 244 -1.30 -19.51 -6.85
CA ARG A 244 -0.29 -20.57 -6.97
C ARG A 244 0.79 -20.44 -5.90
N LEU A 245 1.30 -19.22 -5.64
CA LEU A 245 2.31 -18.98 -4.64
C LEU A 245 1.79 -19.33 -3.24
N PHE A 246 0.59 -18.87 -2.90
CA PHE A 246 -0.05 -19.16 -1.62
C PHE A 246 -0.22 -20.66 -1.39
N ARG A 247 -0.82 -21.37 -2.37
CA ARG A 247 -1.01 -22.82 -2.27
C ARG A 247 0.31 -23.57 -2.17
N ARG A 248 1.32 -23.20 -2.97
CA ARG A 248 2.64 -23.83 -2.93
C ARG A 248 3.34 -23.61 -1.61
N ALA A 249 3.24 -22.42 -1.03
CA ALA A 249 3.84 -22.13 0.27
C ALA A 249 3.29 -23.04 1.38
N ILE A 250 1.99 -23.35 1.37
CA ILE A 250 1.37 -24.18 2.40
C ILE A 250 1.52 -25.68 2.10
N LEU A 251 1.23 -26.11 0.87
CA LEU A 251 1.20 -27.54 0.52
C LEU A 251 2.59 -28.20 0.57
N ASN A 252 3.66 -27.46 0.34
CA ASN A 252 5.02 -27.97 0.37
C ASN A 252 5.80 -27.49 1.61
N CYS A 253 5.10 -27.04 2.66
CA CYS A 253 5.73 -26.42 3.83
C CYS A 253 6.78 -27.34 4.51
N ASP A 254 6.52 -28.64 4.61
CA ASP A 254 7.42 -29.57 5.25
C ASP A 254 8.76 -29.66 4.53
N TYR A 255 8.74 -29.70 3.19
CA TYR A 255 9.94 -29.70 2.37
C TYR A 255 10.73 -28.39 2.52
N TYR A 256 10.06 -27.24 2.48
CA TYR A 256 10.73 -25.95 2.63
C TYR A 256 11.33 -25.77 4.04
N ARG A 257 10.59 -26.16 5.07
CA ARG A 257 11.08 -26.11 6.46
C ARG A 257 12.24 -27.06 6.71
N HIS A 258 12.22 -28.22 6.07
CA HIS A 258 13.36 -29.13 6.09
C HIS A 258 14.62 -28.49 5.48
N LEU A 259 14.53 -27.87 4.31
CA LEU A 259 15.65 -27.14 3.71
C LEU A 259 16.16 -26.00 4.58
N ILE A 260 15.27 -25.25 5.21
CA ILE A 260 15.63 -24.18 6.15
C ILE A 260 16.38 -24.78 7.34
N SER A 261 15.84 -25.83 7.96
CA SER A 261 16.44 -26.49 9.12
C SER A 261 17.84 -27.03 8.82
N GLU A 262 18.05 -27.65 7.65
CA GLU A 262 19.38 -28.15 7.25
C GLU A 262 20.42 -27.04 7.09
N ASN A 263 20.01 -25.86 6.61
CA ASN A 263 20.89 -24.73 6.38
C ASN A 263 21.02 -23.79 7.60
N THR A 264 20.30 -24.05 8.69
CA THR A 264 20.35 -23.27 9.93
C THR A 264 20.88 -24.05 11.14
N ARG A 265 21.54 -25.21 10.93
CA ARG A 265 22.05 -26.09 12.03
C ARG A 265 22.99 -25.40 13.01
N ASN A 266 23.65 -24.33 12.62
CA ASN A 266 24.52 -23.54 13.49
C ASN A 266 23.76 -22.43 14.26
N TRP A 267 22.45 -22.33 14.08
CA TRP A 267 21.60 -21.37 14.74
C TRP A 267 20.61 -22.13 15.62
N ASP A 268 20.43 -21.65 16.83
CA ASP A 268 19.40 -22.15 17.73
C ASP A 268 18.02 -21.81 17.12
N LEU A 269 17.36 -22.81 16.53
CA LEU A 269 16.07 -22.65 15.84
C LEU A 269 14.98 -22.09 16.78
N ASP A 270 15.11 -22.31 18.10
CA ASP A 270 14.20 -21.72 19.09
C ASP A 270 14.34 -20.21 19.21
N ARG A 271 15.41 -19.63 18.63
CA ARG A 271 15.66 -18.18 18.57
C ARG A 271 15.34 -17.56 17.21
N VAL A 272 15.04 -18.36 16.21
CA VAL A 272 14.63 -17.85 14.89
C VAL A 272 13.20 -17.36 14.98
N ALA A 273 12.99 -16.09 14.60
CA ALA A 273 11.65 -15.53 14.56
C ALA A 273 10.75 -16.36 13.63
N PHE A 274 9.57 -16.75 14.09
CA PHE A 274 8.63 -17.53 13.27
C PHE A 274 8.28 -16.81 11.95
N MET A 275 8.28 -15.47 11.96
CA MET A 275 8.11 -14.67 10.77
C MET A 275 9.22 -14.91 9.73
N ASP A 276 10.48 -15.03 10.15
CA ASP A 276 11.60 -15.35 9.24
C ASP A 276 11.41 -16.70 8.55
N VAL A 277 10.93 -17.69 9.30
CA VAL A 277 10.62 -19.03 8.74
C VAL A 277 9.52 -18.93 7.68
N ILE A 278 8.46 -18.16 7.93
CA ILE A 278 7.36 -17.94 6.98
C ILE A 278 7.84 -17.20 5.74
N ILE A 279 8.65 -16.15 5.91
CA ILE A 279 9.23 -15.39 4.78
C ILE A 279 10.08 -16.32 3.91
N MET A 280 10.98 -17.11 4.51
CA MET A 280 11.82 -18.05 3.76
C MET A 280 11.00 -19.16 3.10
N GLN A 281 9.97 -19.67 3.76
CA GLN A 281 9.04 -20.65 3.20
C GLN A 281 8.34 -20.10 1.93
N CYS A 282 7.85 -18.87 1.96
CA CYS A 282 7.24 -18.21 0.81
C CYS A 282 8.27 -17.95 -0.30
N ALA A 283 9.49 -17.53 0.05
CA ALA A 283 10.58 -17.34 -0.90
C ALA A 283 10.94 -18.64 -1.64
N LEU A 284 11.08 -19.74 -0.93
CA LEU A 284 11.35 -21.05 -1.52
C LEU A 284 10.20 -21.53 -2.40
N ALA A 285 8.96 -21.29 -1.99
CA ALA A 285 7.79 -21.58 -2.82
C ALA A 285 7.84 -20.83 -4.15
N GLU A 286 8.23 -19.55 -4.16
CA GLU A 286 8.40 -18.76 -5.38
C GLU A 286 9.58 -19.23 -6.21
N ILE A 287 10.76 -19.38 -5.59
CA ILE A 287 11.98 -19.81 -6.27
C ILE A 287 11.79 -21.15 -6.97
N LEU A 288 11.13 -22.11 -6.34
CA LEU A 288 10.97 -23.46 -6.89
C LEU A 288 9.77 -23.62 -7.83
N SER A 289 8.76 -22.74 -7.74
CA SER A 289 7.51 -22.92 -8.51
C SER A 289 7.36 -21.98 -9.71
N PHE A 290 8.19 -20.94 -9.82
CA PHE A 290 8.06 -19.93 -10.89
C PHE A 290 9.35 -19.80 -11.71
N PRO A 291 9.51 -20.60 -12.77
CA PRO A 291 10.74 -20.63 -13.56
C PRO A 291 11.05 -19.29 -14.24
N ASN A 292 10.03 -18.49 -14.54
CA ASN A 292 10.17 -17.20 -15.21
C ASN A 292 10.61 -16.04 -14.30
N ILE A 293 10.67 -16.26 -12.98
CA ILE A 293 11.15 -15.26 -12.02
C ILE A 293 12.61 -15.60 -11.69
N PRO A 294 13.59 -14.71 -11.99
CA PRO A 294 14.98 -14.94 -11.60
C PRO A 294 15.13 -15.12 -10.09
N VAL A 295 16.05 -16.00 -9.66
CA VAL A 295 16.33 -16.26 -8.25
C VAL A 295 16.70 -14.98 -7.51
N SER A 296 17.56 -14.15 -8.13
CA SER A 296 18.00 -12.88 -7.55
C SER A 296 16.85 -11.90 -7.26
N VAL A 297 15.81 -11.91 -8.11
CA VAL A 297 14.61 -11.07 -7.88
C VAL A 297 13.87 -11.57 -6.65
N SER A 298 13.56 -12.87 -6.58
CA SER A 298 12.89 -13.44 -5.41
C SER A 298 13.68 -13.20 -4.12
N LEU A 299 15.00 -13.45 -4.13
CA LEU A 299 15.85 -13.21 -2.96
C LEU A 299 15.77 -11.75 -2.48
N ASN A 300 15.97 -10.79 -3.38
CA ASN A 300 15.93 -9.37 -3.02
C ASN A 300 14.57 -8.96 -2.42
N GLU A 301 13.47 -9.37 -3.05
CA GLU A 301 12.13 -9.03 -2.58
C GLU A 301 11.84 -9.55 -1.16
N TYR A 302 12.15 -10.84 -0.90
CA TYR A 302 11.90 -11.42 0.43
C TYR A 302 12.88 -10.93 1.50
N VAL A 303 14.11 -10.57 1.13
CA VAL A 303 15.06 -9.94 2.06
C VAL A 303 14.58 -8.54 2.46
N GLU A 304 14.07 -7.73 1.51
CA GLU A 304 13.49 -6.43 1.83
C GLU A 304 12.25 -6.56 2.74
N ILE A 305 11.38 -7.55 2.48
CA ILE A 305 10.24 -7.83 3.36
C ILE A 305 10.73 -8.22 4.77
N ALA A 306 11.76 -9.05 4.88
CA ALA A 306 12.31 -9.47 6.18
C ALA A 306 12.86 -8.29 6.99
N LYS A 307 13.49 -7.32 6.35
CA LYS A 307 13.98 -6.10 7.02
C LYS A 307 12.87 -5.28 7.66
N VAL A 308 11.68 -5.29 7.06
CA VAL A 308 10.54 -4.46 7.49
C VAL A 308 9.63 -5.22 8.47
N TYR A 309 9.37 -6.50 8.20
CA TYR A 309 8.32 -7.27 8.90
C TYR A 309 8.85 -8.25 9.94
N SER A 310 10.17 -8.30 10.17
CA SER A 310 10.76 -9.14 11.20
C SER A 310 11.73 -8.34 12.08
N THR A 311 12.87 -8.90 12.47
CA THR A 311 13.84 -8.23 13.34
C THR A 311 14.92 -7.48 12.54
N ILE A 312 15.65 -6.54 13.18
CA ILE A 312 16.75 -5.79 12.56
C ILE A 312 17.80 -6.72 11.90
N LYS A 313 18.00 -7.92 12.43
CA LYS A 313 18.97 -8.89 11.91
C LYS A 313 18.38 -9.84 10.86
N SER A 314 17.06 -9.85 10.70
CA SER A 314 16.35 -10.81 9.84
C SER A 314 16.74 -10.70 8.38
N GLY A 315 16.95 -9.49 7.86
CA GLY A 315 17.39 -9.31 6.47
C GLY A 315 18.67 -10.08 6.14
N SER A 316 19.70 -9.96 6.98
CA SER A 316 20.98 -10.67 6.78
C SER A 316 20.84 -12.18 7.01
N PHE A 317 20.04 -12.58 8.00
CA PHE A 317 19.79 -13.99 8.30
C PHE A 317 19.03 -14.69 7.17
N VAL A 318 17.94 -14.11 6.70
CA VAL A 318 17.13 -14.63 5.59
C VAL A 318 17.96 -14.70 4.30
N ASN A 319 18.75 -13.65 4.00
CA ASN A 319 19.61 -13.64 2.83
C ASN A 319 20.63 -14.79 2.87
N GLY A 320 21.39 -14.91 3.96
CA GLY A 320 22.42 -15.94 4.07
C GLY A 320 21.86 -17.37 4.03
N THR A 321 20.71 -17.59 4.66
CA THR A 321 20.05 -18.91 4.66
C THR A 321 19.52 -19.27 3.28
N LEU A 322 18.81 -18.35 2.61
CA LEU A 322 18.28 -18.59 1.26
C LEU A 322 19.40 -18.79 0.23
N ASP A 323 20.48 -17.99 0.29
CA ASP A 323 21.65 -18.19 -0.58
C ASP A 323 22.28 -19.57 -0.39
N GLY A 324 22.41 -20.02 0.86
CA GLY A 324 22.89 -21.37 1.17
C GLY A 324 22.03 -22.45 0.54
N ILE A 325 20.71 -22.37 0.71
CA ILE A 325 19.73 -23.32 0.15
C ILE A 325 19.78 -23.31 -1.38
N VAL A 326 19.81 -22.13 -2.01
CA VAL A 326 19.88 -21.99 -3.48
C VAL A 326 21.14 -22.65 -4.02
N ASN A 327 22.30 -22.42 -3.39
CA ASN A 327 23.56 -23.01 -3.79
C ASN A 327 23.56 -24.54 -3.63
N GLN A 328 22.98 -25.06 -2.55
CA GLN A 328 22.77 -26.49 -2.35
C GLN A 328 21.91 -27.09 -3.47
N LEU A 329 20.73 -26.51 -3.74
CA LEU A 329 19.80 -27.00 -4.75
C LEU A 329 20.40 -26.94 -6.17
N LYS A 330 21.22 -25.94 -6.49
CA LYS A 330 21.96 -25.88 -7.77
C LYS A 330 22.99 -27.00 -7.88
N LYS A 331 23.76 -27.28 -6.82
CA LYS A 331 24.73 -28.39 -6.79
C LYS A 331 24.05 -29.75 -6.94
N GLU A 332 22.86 -29.90 -6.37
CA GLU A 332 22.06 -31.14 -6.48
C GLU A 332 21.31 -31.27 -7.81
N GLY A 333 21.41 -30.28 -8.71
CA GLY A 333 20.68 -30.25 -9.99
C GLY A 333 19.17 -30.07 -9.86
N LYS A 334 18.67 -29.70 -8.67
CA LYS A 334 17.25 -29.49 -8.37
C LYS A 334 16.76 -28.07 -8.73
N LEU A 335 17.69 -27.15 -8.94
CA LEU A 335 17.41 -25.77 -9.37
C LEU A 335 18.30 -25.42 -10.56
N THR A 336 17.68 -25.24 -11.73
CA THR A 336 18.40 -24.98 -13.01
C THR A 336 18.31 -23.52 -13.45
N LYS A 337 17.43 -22.71 -12.86
CA LYS A 337 17.27 -21.28 -13.21
C LYS A 337 18.33 -20.40 -12.51
N ASN A 338 18.66 -19.29 -13.17
CA ASN A 338 19.58 -18.27 -12.66
C ASN A 338 18.88 -17.26 -11.75
#